data_c9dabb87c8ee2c8cd3da46dadd0a9b4f
#
_entry.id   c9dabb87c8ee2c8cd3da46dadd0a9b4f
#
_cell.length_a   1.000
_cell.length_b   1.000
_cell.length_c   1.000
_cell.angle_alpha   90.00
_cell.angle_beta   90.00
_cell.angle_gamma   90.00
#
_symmetry.space_group_name_H-M   'P 1'
#
loop_
_entity.id
_entity.type
_entity.pdbx_description
1 polymer ?
#
loop_
_entity_poly.entity_id
_entity_poly.type
_entity_poly.pdbx_seq_one_letter_code
_entity_poly.pdbx_strand_id
1 'polypeptide(L)'
;MKIQNKTVLVTGGCSGIGKIMARRCLEKGAAQVIVWDINEAAIADTVKELSSLGTVKGFKADIASPASVDEAASTTKAACGAVDILINNAGIIANNKIFAEQTDRDIDLTMDIDAKGAMYVTLRFIGDMRSRGVGHICNITSSAGMLALPKMSLYTAAKWAAIGWSESLRLEMEREKSPVKVTTIAPYFINTGMFDGIRSFFRILPPEEVARKALRAIELDLGYRGINFPSHFIRLMQGIFPHSWFNFLFGDLCGLYTVMDHFTGRKKD
;
A
#
# COMPACT_ATOMS: atom_id res chain seq x y z
N MET A 1 -15.46 3.90 7.81
CA MET A 1 -16.54 3.13 7.08
C MET A 1 -16.49 1.67 7.53
N LYS A 2 -17.65 1.03 7.89
CA LYS A 2 -17.67 -0.41 8.20
C LYS A 2 -17.46 -1.23 6.92
N ILE A 3 -16.74 -2.36 7.02
CA ILE A 3 -16.45 -3.26 5.90
C ILE A 3 -17.67 -4.15 5.55
N GLN A 4 -18.49 -4.45 6.55
CA GLN A 4 -19.69 -5.27 6.38
C GLN A 4 -20.60 -4.73 5.26
N ASN A 5 -21.06 -5.64 4.38
CA ASN A 5 -21.91 -5.34 3.22
C ASN A 5 -21.30 -4.37 2.19
N LYS A 6 -19.96 -4.27 2.12
CA LYS A 6 -19.25 -3.43 1.17
C LYS A 6 -18.55 -4.24 0.08
N THR A 7 -18.47 -3.65 -1.11
CA THR A 7 -17.61 -4.12 -2.20
C THR A 7 -16.22 -3.57 -2.00
N VAL A 8 -15.24 -4.45 -1.80
CA VAL A 8 -13.84 -4.09 -1.52
C VAL A 8 -12.95 -4.50 -2.67
N LEU A 9 -12.18 -3.58 -3.23
CA LEU A 9 -11.13 -3.85 -4.21
C LEU A 9 -9.75 -3.73 -3.55
N VAL A 10 -8.90 -4.74 -3.76
CA VAL A 10 -7.52 -4.77 -3.25
C VAL A 10 -6.54 -4.98 -4.42
N THR A 11 -5.65 -4.02 -4.67
CA THR A 11 -4.55 -4.20 -5.64
C THR A 11 -3.38 -4.94 -4.99
N GLY A 12 -2.69 -5.82 -5.75
CA GLY A 12 -1.71 -6.75 -5.18
C GLY A 12 -2.37 -7.69 -4.17
N GLY A 13 -3.64 -8.07 -4.44
CA GLY A 13 -4.49 -8.81 -3.52
C GLY A 13 -4.19 -10.29 -3.42
N CYS A 14 -3.22 -10.80 -4.20
CA CYS A 14 -2.94 -12.23 -4.27
C CYS A 14 -1.71 -12.67 -3.46
N SER A 15 -1.04 -11.75 -2.78
CA SER A 15 0.12 -12.06 -1.95
C SER A 15 0.24 -11.14 -0.73
N GLY A 16 1.10 -11.52 0.22
CA GLY A 16 1.49 -10.69 1.36
C GLY A 16 0.30 -10.12 2.14
N ILE A 17 0.42 -8.85 2.55
CA ILE A 17 -0.65 -8.20 3.32
C ILE A 17 -1.92 -7.94 2.50
N GLY A 18 -1.82 -7.81 1.17
CA GLY A 18 -2.97 -7.65 0.28
C GLY A 18 -3.92 -8.84 0.37
N LYS A 19 -3.39 -10.05 0.24
CA LYS A 19 -4.17 -11.30 0.38
C LYS A 19 -4.77 -11.45 1.78
N ILE A 20 -4.01 -11.10 2.81
CA ILE A 20 -4.51 -11.12 4.20
C ILE A 20 -5.65 -10.11 4.38
N MET A 21 -5.52 -8.89 3.84
CA MET A 21 -6.59 -7.89 3.91
C MET A 21 -7.84 -8.36 3.15
N ALA A 22 -7.67 -8.95 1.95
CA ALA A 22 -8.77 -9.52 1.17
C ALA A 22 -9.55 -10.59 1.98
N ARG A 23 -8.83 -11.57 2.56
CA ARG A 23 -9.41 -12.59 3.44
C ARG A 23 -10.16 -11.96 4.62
N ARG A 24 -9.52 -11.05 5.33
CA ARG A 24 -10.13 -10.40 6.50
C ARG A 24 -11.34 -9.53 6.16
N CYS A 25 -11.42 -8.97 4.95
CA CYS A 25 -12.62 -8.27 4.51
C CYS A 25 -13.79 -9.23 4.37
N LEU A 26 -13.58 -10.44 3.82
CA LEU A 26 -14.61 -11.49 3.76
C LEU A 26 -15.03 -11.93 5.17
N GLU A 27 -14.07 -12.21 6.05
CA GLU A 27 -14.31 -12.56 7.46
C GLU A 27 -15.13 -11.49 8.22
N LYS A 28 -15.01 -10.21 7.79
CA LYS A 28 -15.78 -9.08 8.34
C LYS A 28 -17.15 -8.87 7.65
N GLY A 29 -17.55 -9.78 6.76
CA GLY A 29 -18.83 -9.74 6.08
C GLY A 29 -18.90 -8.73 4.93
N ALA A 30 -17.80 -8.50 4.22
CA ALA A 30 -17.84 -7.77 2.95
C ALA A 30 -18.84 -8.46 2.00
N ALA A 31 -19.63 -7.68 1.25
CA ALA A 31 -20.55 -8.23 0.26
C ALA A 31 -19.80 -9.00 -0.84
N GLN A 32 -18.68 -8.46 -1.26
CA GLN A 32 -17.71 -9.13 -2.15
C GLN A 32 -16.33 -8.51 -2.00
N VAL A 33 -15.31 -9.29 -2.31
CA VAL A 33 -13.93 -8.84 -2.42
C VAL A 33 -13.42 -9.05 -3.84
N ILE A 34 -12.75 -8.05 -4.36
CA ILE A 34 -12.15 -8.06 -5.69
C ILE A 34 -10.65 -7.97 -5.49
N VAL A 35 -9.89 -8.89 -6.06
CA VAL A 35 -8.43 -8.85 -6.05
C VAL A 35 -7.92 -8.53 -7.44
N TRP A 36 -7.05 -7.53 -7.53
CA TRP A 36 -6.27 -7.25 -8.72
C TRP A 36 -4.83 -7.66 -8.50
N ASP A 37 -4.25 -8.35 -9.46
CA ASP A 37 -2.84 -8.73 -9.44
C ASP A 37 -2.34 -8.84 -10.89
N ILE A 38 -1.02 -8.81 -11.09
CA ILE A 38 -0.41 -9.04 -12.39
C ILE A 38 -0.27 -10.54 -12.70
N ASN A 39 -0.25 -11.39 -11.67
CA ASN A 39 -0.03 -12.84 -11.78
C ASN A 39 -1.36 -13.59 -11.86
N GLU A 40 -1.73 -14.05 -13.05
CA GLU A 40 -2.98 -14.79 -13.30
C GLU A 40 -3.11 -16.10 -12.51
N ALA A 41 -2.03 -16.84 -12.34
CA ALA A 41 -2.04 -18.07 -11.56
C ALA A 41 -2.32 -17.78 -10.08
N ALA A 42 -1.66 -16.76 -9.51
CA ALA A 42 -1.91 -16.33 -8.14
C ALA A 42 -3.34 -15.79 -7.93
N ILE A 43 -3.94 -15.19 -8.97
CA ILE A 43 -5.35 -14.76 -8.93
C ILE A 43 -6.26 -15.99 -8.82
N ALA A 44 -6.07 -16.99 -9.70
CA ALA A 44 -6.89 -18.19 -9.69
C ALA A 44 -6.82 -18.93 -8.35
N ASP A 45 -5.61 -19.10 -7.81
CA ASP A 45 -5.36 -19.76 -6.51
C ASP A 45 -6.00 -18.95 -5.37
N THR A 46 -5.87 -17.65 -5.37
CA THR A 46 -6.44 -16.78 -4.32
C THR A 46 -7.97 -16.79 -4.35
N VAL A 47 -8.57 -16.71 -5.54
CA VAL A 47 -10.02 -16.80 -5.69
C VAL A 47 -10.53 -18.15 -5.20
N LYS A 48 -9.88 -19.26 -5.58
CA LYS A 48 -10.23 -20.60 -5.12
C LYS A 48 -10.13 -20.73 -3.60
N GLU A 49 -9.05 -20.26 -3.01
CA GLU A 49 -8.84 -20.31 -1.54
C GLU A 49 -9.88 -19.51 -0.78
N LEU A 50 -10.15 -18.27 -1.22
CA LEU A 50 -11.00 -17.35 -0.49
C LEU A 50 -12.50 -17.55 -0.76
N SER A 51 -12.88 -18.29 -1.80
CA SER A 51 -14.29 -18.53 -2.16
C SER A 51 -15.08 -19.26 -1.07
N SER A 52 -14.42 -19.99 -0.18
CA SER A 52 -15.06 -20.63 0.98
C SER A 52 -15.51 -19.64 2.06
N LEU A 53 -14.98 -18.41 2.05
CA LEU A 53 -15.27 -17.35 3.02
C LEU A 53 -16.35 -16.36 2.52
N GLY A 54 -16.62 -16.32 1.22
CA GLY A 54 -17.59 -15.40 0.64
C GLY A 54 -17.34 -15.15 -0.86
N THR A 55 -18.02 -14.16 -1.40
CA THR A 55 -17.90 -13.80 -2.82
C THR A 55 -16.56 -13.12 -3.08
N VAL A 56 -15.72 -13.74 -3.91
CA VAL A 56 -14.44 -13.19 -4.36
C VAL A 56 -14.32 -13.29 -5.87
N LYS A 57 -13.81 -12.24 -6.49
CA LYS A 57 -13.46 -12.20 -7.92
C LYS A 57 -12.04 -11.69 -8.11
N GLY A 58 -11.38 -12.14 -9.15
CA GLY A 58 -10.03 -11.72 -9.47
C GLY A 58 -9.91 -11.24 -10.90
N PHE A 59 -9.15 -10.17 -11.13
CA PHE A 59 -8.86 -9.66 -12.45
C PHE A 59 -7.38 -9.35 -12.58
N LYS A 60 -6.81 -9.67 -13.75
CA LYS A 60 -5.45 -9.27 -14.09
C LYS A 60 -5.40 -7.76 -14.25
N ALA A 61 -4.44 -7.13 -13.59
CA ALA A 61 -4.18 -5.70 -13.73
C ALA A 61 -2.70 -5.40 -13.49
N ASP A 62 -2.07 -4.80 -14.47
CA ASP A 62 -0.78 -4.14 -14.31
C ASP A 62 -1.03 -2.67 -13.96
N ILE A 63 -0.83 -2.30 -12.70
CA ILE A 63 -1.09 -0.95 -12.23
C ILE A 63 -0.06 0.08 -12.75
N ALA A 64 1.07 -0.36 -13.32
CA ALA A 64 2.03 0.50 -13.99
C ALA A 64 1.53 0.98 -15.37
N SER A 65 0.55 0.28 -15.96
CA SER A 65 -0.02 0.56 -17.28
C SER A 65 -1.40 1.21 -17.15
N PRO A 66 -1.57 2.49 -17.52
CA PRO A 66 -2.90 3.12 -17.55
C PRO A 66 -3.93 2.35 -18.37
N ALA A 67 -3.53 1.78 -19.51
CA ALA A 67 -4.42 1.01 -20.38
C ALA A 67 -4.91 -0.28 -19.68
N SER A 68 -4.01 -1.00 -18.99
CA SER A 68 -4.38 -2.19 -18.20
C SER A 68 -5.31 -1.82 -17.04
N VAL A 69 -5.07 -0.68 -16.40
CA VAL A 69 -5.95 -0.17 -15.32
C VAL A 69 -7.33 0.19 -15.87
N ASP A 70 -7.42 0.78 -17.07
CA ASP A 70 -8.70 1.11 -17.71
C ASP A 70 -9.52 -0.14 -18.03
N GLU A 71 -8.88 -1.16 -18.60
CA GLU A 71 -9.50 -2.44 -18.93
C GLU A 71 -9.99 -3.16 -17.64
N ALA A 72 -9.12 -3.28 -16.65
CA ALA A 72 -9.46 -3.93 -15.37
C ALA A 72 -10.58 -3.18 -14.63
N ALA A 73 -10.57 -1.84 -14.64
CA ALA A 73 -11.62 -1.04 -14.02
C ALA A 73 -12.97 -1.21 -14.73
N SER A 74 -12.99 -1.21 -16.06
CA SER A 74 -14.20 -1.43 -16.86
C SER A 74 -14.78 -2.82 -16.61
N THR A 75 -13.93 -3.86 -16.65
CA THR A 75 -14.33 -5.25 -16.37
C THR A 75 -14.83 -5.40 -14.93
N THR A 76 -14.16 -4.78 -13.96
CA THR A 76 -14.57 -4.81 -12.56
C THR A 76 -15.96 -4.19 -12.38
N LYS A 77 -16.20 -3.00 -12.94
CA LYS A 77 -17.49 -2.33 -12.84
C LYS A 77 -18.60 -3.13 -13.49
N ALA A 78 -18.37 -3.72 -14.65
CA ALA A 78 -19.33 -4.55 -15.35
C ALA A 78 -19.67 -5.84 -14.59
N ALA A 79 -18.67 -6.50 -14.01
CA ALA A 79 -18.84 -7.80 -13.34
C ALA A 79 -19.25 -7.71 -11.87
N CYS A 80 -18.88 -6.63 -11.18
CA CYS A 80 -18.99 -6.50 -9.72
C CYS A 80 -19.80 -5.29 -9.27
N GLY A 81 -20.14 -4.38 -10.18
CA GLY A 81 -20.81 -3.13 -9.84
C GLY A 81 -19.84 -2.13 -9.19
N ALA A 82 -20.38 -1.28 -8.35
CA ALA A 82 -19.65 -0.19 -7.74
C ALA A 82 -18.73 -0.67 -6.60
N VAL A 83 -17.52 -0.10 -6.56
CA VAL A 83 -16.54 -0.32 -5.48
C VAL A 83 -16.78 0.69 -4.36
N ASP A 84 -16.91 0.22 -3.13
CA ASP A 84 -17.10 1.08 -1.95
C ASP A 84 -15.78 1.36 -1.22
N ILE A 85 -14.89 0.37 -1.17
CA ILE A 85 -13.58 0.49 -0.52
C ILE A 85 -12.52 0.08 -1.53
N LEU A 86 -11.60 1.00 -1.82
CA LEU A 86 -10.42 0.76 -2.63
C LEU A 86 -9.20 0.68 -1.73
N ILE A 87 -8.47 -0.44 -1.74
CA ILE A 87 -7.21 -0.61 -1.03
C ILE A 87 -6.07 -0.68 -2.06
N ASN A 88 -5.38 0.43 -2.25
CA ASN A 88 -4.17 0.50 -3.05
C ASN A 88 -3.02 -0.10 -2.24
N ASN A 89 -2.70 -1.36 -2.52
CA ASN A 89 -1.70 -2.11 -1.78
C ASN A 89 -0.55 -2.63 -2.65
N ALA A 90 -0.75 -2.79 -3.95
CA ALA A 90 0.31 -3.25 -4.85
C ALA A 90 1.57 -2.38 -4.73
N GLY A 91 2.72 -3.01 -4.69
CA GLY A 91 4.02 -2.35 -4.56
C GLY A 91 5.16 -3.35 -4.65
N ILE A 92 6.34 -2.86 -4.97
CA ILE A 92 7.55 -3.67 -5.17
C ILE A 92 8.77 -3.06 -4.48
N ILE A 93 9.82 -3.86 -4.38
CA ILE A 93 11.20 -3.39 -4.27
C ILE A 93 11.92 -3.91 -5.52
N ALA A 94 12.22 -3.01 -6.45
CA ALA A 94 12.84 -3.39 -7.71
C ALA A 94 14.24 -3.98 -7.49
N ASN A 95 15.02 -3.36 -6.62
CA ASN A 95 16.36 -3.82 -6.25
C ASN A 95 16.85 -3.15 -4.95
N ASN A 96 18.06 -3.53 -4.51
CA ASN A 96 18.78 -2.97 -3.35
C ASN A 96 20.18 -2.55 -3.78
N LYS A 97 20.28 -1.45 -4.52
CA LYS A 97 21.53 -0.91 -5.07
C LYS A 97 21.73 0.54 -4.65
N ILE A 98 22.98 0.99 -4.61
CA ILE A 98 23.26 2.43 -4.53
C ILE A 98 22.80 3.12 -5.81
N PHE A 99 22.49 4.41 -5.73
CA PHE A 99 21.89 5.12 -6.87
C PHE A 99 22.72 5.08 -8.13
N ALA A 100 24.05 5.14 -8.02
CA ALA A 100 24.97 5.08 -9.16
C ALA A 100 24.91 3.75 -9.97
N GLU A 101 24.31 2.70 -9.40
CA GLU A 101 24.14 1.37 -10.04
C GLU A 101 22.71 1.14 -10.54
N GLN A 102 21.82 2.11 -10.38
CA GLN A 102 20.44 2.03 -10.85
C GLN A 102 20.38 2.24 -12.37
N THR A 103 19.33 1.75 -12.99
CA THR A 103 19.02 1.94 -14.40
C THR A 103 17.77 2.79 -14.57
N ASP A 104 17.56 3.39 -15.76
CA ASP A 104 16.31 4.08 -16.11
C ASP A 104 15.10 3.18 -15.88
N ARG A 105 15.21 1.89 -16.25
CA ARG A 105 14.17 0.90 -16.01
C ARG A 105 13.84 0.70 -14.52
N ASP A 106 14.84 0.71 -13.64
CA ASP A 106 14.61 0.60 -12.19
C ASP A 106 13.85 1.83 -11.67
N ILE A 107 14.18 3.01 -12.19
CA ILE A 107 13.48 4.27 -11.87
C ILE A 107 12.03 4.19 -12.32
N ASP A 108 11.80 3.94 -13.61
CA ASP A 108 10.46 3.89 -14.19
C ASP A 108 9.60 2.85 -13.48
N LEU A 109 10.08 1.61 -13.34
CA LEU A 109 9.32 0.53 -12.72
C LEU A 109 8.91 0.86 -11.27
N THR A 110 9.85 1.44 -10.48
CA THR A 110 9.56 1.79 -9.09
C THR A 110 8.54 2.92 -8.99
N MET A 111 8.72 3.98 -9.80
CA MET A 111 7.80 5.12 -9.80
C MET A 111 6.43 4.75 -10.36
N ASP A 112 6.38 3.95 -11.40
CA ASP A 112 5.14 3.53 -12.05
C ASP A 112 4.29 2.68 -11.12
N ILE A 113 4.88 1.75 -10.37
CA ILE A 113 4.14 0.86 -9.47
C ILE A 113 3.89 1.53 -8.11
N ASP A 114 4.94 2.00 -7.43
CA ASP A 114 4.86 2.40 -6.01
C ASP A 114 4.30 3.81 -5.78
N ALA A 115 4.23 4.64 -6.84
CA ALA A 115 3.64 5.98 -6.77
C ALA A 115 2.46 6.14 -7.75
N LYS A 116 2.72 6.08 -9.07
CA LYS A 116 1.70 6.39 -10.09
C LYS A 116 0.58 5.37 -10.15
N GLY A 117 0.87 4.08 -9.91
CA GLY A 117 -0.13 3.01 -9.99
C GLY A 117 -1.34 3.24 -9.08
N ALA A 118 -1.10 3.61 -7.83
CA ALA A 118 -2.18 3.95 -6.89
C ALA A 118 -3.01 5.16 -7.38
N MET A 119 -2.36 6.15 -8.01
CA MET A 119 -3.03 7.32 -8.58
C MET A 119 -3.93 6.91 -9.77
N TYR A 120 -3.39 6.10 -10.70
CA TYR A 120 -4.15 5.61 -11.85
C TYR A 120 -5.39 4.83 -11.43
N VAL A 121 -5.24 3.88 -10.49
CA VAL A 121 -6.37 3.08 -9.99
C VAL A 121 -7.39 3.99 -9.31
N THR A 122 -6.96 4.88 -8.44
CA THR A 122 -7.86 5.80 -7.72
C THR A 122 -8.66 6.68 -8.68
N LEU A 123 -8.03 7.19 -9.74
CA LEU A 123 -8.68 8.04 -10.73
C LEU A 123 -9.88 7.35 -11.42
N ARG A 124 -9.85 6.00 -11.58
CA ARG A 124 -10.93 5.23 -12.22
C ARG A 124 -12.14 4.99 -11.32
N PHE A 125 -11.98 5.13 -10.00
CA PHE A 125 -13.06 4.83 -9.05
C PHE A 125 -13.57 6.05 -8.25
N ILE A 126 -12.74 7.07 -8.04
CA ILE A 126 -13.09 8.20 -7.17
C ILE A 126 -14.30 8.99 -7.68
N GLY A 127 -14.43 9.18 -8.99
CA GLY A 127 -15.58 9.89 -9.58
C GLY A 127 -16.90 9.21 -9.28
N ASP A 128 -16.95 7.88 -9.40
CA ASP A 128 -18.11 7.06 -9.07
C ASP A 128 -18.41 7.08 -7.55
N MET A 129 -17.40 6.97 -6.71
CA MET A 129 -17.55 7.11 -5.25
C MET A 129 -18.14 8.47 -4.86
N ARG A 130 -17.66 9.56 -5.49
CA ARG A 130 -18.17 10.92 -5.25
C ARG A 130 -19.64 11.06 -5.68
N SER A 131 -20.00 10.57 -6.87
CA SER A 131 -21.37 10.67 -7.39
C SER A 131 -22.38 9.86 -6.57
N ARG A 132 -21.98 8.71 -6.03
CA ARG A 132 -22.80 7.87 -5.15
C ARG A 132 -22.87 8.38 -3.69
N GLY A 133 -22.03 9.34 -3.34
CA GLY A 133 -21.97 9.83 -1.96
C GLY A 133 -21.38 8.84 -0.96
N VAL A 134 -20.62 7.83 -1.41
CA VAL A 134 -20.00 6.81 -0.56
C VAL A 134 -18.70 6.29 -1.18
N GLY A 135 -17.63 6.24 -0.40
CA GLY A 135 -16.35 5.70 -0.82
C GLY A 135 -15.29 5.78 0.26
N HIS A 136 -14.35 4.85 0.23
CA HIS A 136 -13.16 4.89 1.06
C HIS A 136 -11.93 4.43 0.26
N ILE A 137 -10.91 5.28 0.19
CA ILE A 137 -9.64 4.99 -0.47
C ILE A 137 -8.60 4.78 0.63
N CYS A 138 -7.97 3.61 0.64
CA CYS A 138 -6.89 3.29 1.57
C CYS A 138 -5.60 3.05 0.81
N ASN A 139 -4.61 3.88 1.06
CA ASN A 139 -3.30 3.81 0.40
C ASN A 139 -2.27 3.17 1.34
N ILE A 140 -1.77 1.99 0.97
CA ILE A 140 -0.67 1.32 1.70
C ILE A 140 0.64 1.91 1.21
N THR A 141 1.22 2.74 2.06
CA THR A 141 2.50 3.40 1.83
C THR A 141 3.62 2.71 2.63
N SER A 142 4.53 3.45 3.22
CA SER A 142 5.62 2.93 4.06
C SER A 142 6.16 4.02 4.98
N SER A 143 6.78 3.66 6.09
CA SER A 143 7.64 4.57 6.87
C SER A 143 8.81 5.11 6.03
N ALA A 144 9.24 4.39 4.99
CA ALA A 144 10.21 4.89 4.01
C ALA A 144 9.71 6.12 3.23
N GLY A 145 8.41 6.40 3.21
CA GLY A 145 7.85 7.67 2.73
C GLY A 145 8.06 8.86 3.69
N MET A 146 8.77 8.67 4.79
CA MET A 146 9.14 9.70 5.76
C MET A 146 10.60 9.61 6.21
N LEU A 147 11.28 8.50 5.90
CA LEU A 147 12.69 8.24 6.23
C LEU A 147 13.47 7.96 4.98
N ALA A 148 14.62 8.61 4.84
CA ALA A 148 15.60 8.28 3.80
C ALA A 148 16.44 7.07 4.27
N LEU A 149 16.61 6.10 3.38
CA LEU A 149 17.40 4.90 3.65
C LEU A 149 18.40 4.67 2.51
N PRO A 150 19.69 4.43 2.80
CA PRO A 150 20.66 4.02 1.81
C PRO A 150 20.21 2.77 1.04
N LYS A 151 20.59 2.64 -0.22
CA LYS A 151 20.20 1.55 -1.15
C LYS A 151 18.70 1.44 -1.47
N MET A 152 17.88 2.39 -0.97
CA MET A 152 16.45 2.44 -1.21
C MET A 152 15.97 3.79 -1.78
N SER A 153 16.86 4.53 -2.44
CA SER A 153 16.56 5.89 -2.92
C SER A 153 15.31 5.96 -3.81
N LEU A 154 15.14 5.03 -4.75
CA LEU A 154 13.98 4.98 -5.65
C LEU A 154 12.69 4.64 -4.88
N TYR A 155 12.74 3.58 -4.07
CA TYR A 155 11.59 3.17 -3.24
C TYR A 155 11.17 4.29 -2.28
N THR A 156 12.15 4.92 -1.63
CA THR A 156 11.92 6.05 -0.73
C THR A 156 11.25 7.21 -1.49
N ALA A 157 11.78 7.60 -2.66
CA ALA A 157 11.20 8.66 -3.48
C ALA A 157 9.75 8.36 -3.84
N ALA A 158 9.44 7.13 -4.32
CA ALA A 158 8.10 6.72 -4.66
C ALA A 158 7.14 6.73 -3.46
N LYS A 159 7.60 6.26 -2.28
CA LYS A 159 6.75 6.25 -1.07
C LYS A 159 6.55 7.65 -0.47
N TRP A 160 7.52 8.57 -0.62
CA TRP A 160 7.31 9.99 -0.29
C TRP A 160 6.26 10.61 -1.22
N ALA A 161 6.34 10.37 -2.53
CA ALA A 161 5.34 10.81 -3.49
C ALA A 161 3.95 10.26 -3.13
N ALA A 162 3.84 8.96 -2.81
CA ALA A 162 2.58 8.32 -2.44
C ALA A 162 1.96 8.92 -1.17
N ILE A 163 2.77 9.21 -0.13
CA ILE A 163 2.26 9.85 1.09
C ILE A 163 1.79 11.28 0.80
N GLY A 164 2.61 12.09 0.11
CA GLY A 164 2.25 13.48 -0.19
C GLY A 164 0.98 13.57 -1.02
N TRP A 165 0.87 12.74 -2.06
CA TRP A 165 -0.35 12.63 -2.87
C TRP A 165 -1.56 12.20 -2.05
N SER A 166 -1.44 11.14 -1.24
CA SER A 166 -2.54 10.61 -0.44
C SER A 166 -3.08 11.63 0.57
N GLU A 167 -2.19 12.40 1.21
CA GLU A 167 -2.58 13.47 2.13
C GLU A 167 -3.24 14.65 1.41
N SER A 168 -2.72 15.04 0.24
CA SER A 168 -3.33 16.08 -0.58
C SER A 168 -4.74 15.67 -1.02
N LEU A 169 -4.91 14.44 -1.52
CA LEU A 169 -6.21 13.90 -1.91
C LEU A 169 -7.20 13.90 -0.74
N ARG A 170 -6.76 13.53 0.47
CA ARG A 170 -7.60 13.58 1.67
C ARG A 170 -8.08 15.01 1.94
N LEU A 171 -7.18 15.98 1.88
CA LEU A 171 -7.51 17.40 2.11
C LEU A 171 -8.44 17.95 1.04
N GLU A 172 -8.27 17.55 -0.23
CA GLU A 172 -9.20 17.91 -1.31
C GLU A 172 -10.61 17.41 -1.00
N MET A 173 -10.76 16.12 -0.62
CA MET A 173 -12.06 15.56 -0.26
C MET A 173 -12.69 16.27 0.95
N GLU A 174 -11.90 16.62 1.94
CA GLU A 174 -12.38 17.36 3.12
C GLU A 174 -12.81 18.79 2.76
N ARG A 175 -12.04 19.51 1.94
CA ARG A 175 -12.36 20.86 1.51
C ARG A 175 -13.61 20.94 0.64
N GLU A 176 -13.80 19.97 -0.23
CA GLU A 176 -15.00 19.84 -1.05
C GLU A 176 -16.20 19.28 -0.27
N LYS A 177 -16.04 18.96 1.01
CA LYS A 177 -17.04 18.30 1.84
C LYS A 177 -17.54 16.98 1.22
N SER A 178 -16.66 16.32 0.46
CA SER A 178 -16.96 15.04 -0.15
C SER A 178 -17.19 13.96 0.92
N PRO A 179 -18.14 13.05 0.73
CA PRO A 179 -18.33 11.92 1.63
C PRO A 179 -17.21 10.86 1.48
N VAL A 180 -16.40 10.92 0.41
CA VAL A 180 -15.28 9.98 0.20
C VAL A 180 -14.19 10.23 1.24
N LYS A 181 -13.78 9.15 1.92
CA LYS A 181 -12.71 9.16 2.92
C LYS A 181 -11.40 8.64 2.32
N VAL A 182 -10.29 9.17 2.80
CA VAL A 182 -8.95 8.72 2.39
C VAL A 182 -8.13 8.39 3.63
N THR A 183 -7.54 7.19 3.66
CA THR A 183 -6.67 6.71 4.73
C THR A 183 -5.29 6.40 4.16
N THR A 184 -4.25 6.97 4.76
CA THR A 184 -2.85 6.64 4.48
C THR A 184 -2.32 5.70 5.56
N ILE A 185 -1.85 4.53 5.17
CA ILE A 185 -1.22 3.54 6.07
C ILE A 185 0.27 3.53 5.81
N ALA A 186 1.07 3.82 6.83
CA ALA A 186 2.52 3.84 6.76
C ALA A 186 3.14 2.80 7.70
N PRO A 187 3.24 1.53 7.28
CA PRO A 187 3.88 0.49 8.07
C PRO A 187 5.40 0.62 8.05
N TYR A 188 6.03 0.13 9.10
CA TYR A 188 7.46 -0.19 9.12
C TYR A 188 7.70 -1.52 8.38
N PHE A 189 8.90 -2.10 8.45
CA PHE A 189 9.19 -3.38 7.80
C PHE A 189 8.22 -4.48 8.23
N ILE A 190 7.75 -5.27 7.26
CA ILE A 190 6.75 -6.33 7.44
C ILE A 190 7.38 -7.65 7.02
N ASN A 191 7.19 -8.70 7.80
CA ASN A 191 7.67 -10.04 7.49
C ASN A 191 6.77 -10.74 6.45
N THR A 192 6.89 -10.33 5.19
CA THR A 192 6.15 -10.91 4.05
C THR A 192 7.05 -11.56 3.00
N GLY A 193 8.35 -11.69 3.30
CA GLY A 193 9.36 -12.09 2.33
C GLY A 193 9.88 -10.93 1.46
N MET A 194 9.13 -9.83 1.33
CA MET A 194 9.56 -8.66 0.54
C MET A 194 10.87 -8.05 1.07
N PHE A 195 11.09 -8.10 2.37
CA PHE A 195 12.24 -7.54 3.08
C PHE A 195 13.13 -8.62 3.73
N ASP A 196 13.21 -9.80 3.14
CA ASP A 196 14.08 -10.85 3.69
C ASP A 196 15.54 -10.41 3.75
N GLY A 197 16.25 -10.86 4.77
CA GLY A 197 17.67 -10.56 5.01
C GLY A 197 17.94 -9.25 5.76
N ILE A 198 16.95 -8.38 5.97
CA ILE A 198 17.18 -7.13 6.73
C ILE A 198 17.50 -7.40 8.19
N ARG A 199 18.30 -6.49 8.77
CA ARG A 199 18.55 -6.44 10.23
C ARG A 199 18.05 -5.10 10.76
N SER A 200 17.03 -5.14 11.61
CA SER A 200 16.41 -3.94 12.15
C SER A 200 16.49 -3.90 13.68
N PHE A 201 16.87 -2.74 14.23
CA PHE A 201 16.79 -2.47 15.65
C PHE A 201 15.32 -2.48 16.14
N PHE A 202 14.41 -1.98 15.31
CA PHE A 202 12.99 -1.98 15.65
C PHE A 202 12.32 -3.28 15.18
N ARG A 203 11.28 -3.67 15.91
CA ARG A 203 10.51 -4.89 15.63
C ARG A 203 9.98 -4.91 14.19
N ILE A 204 10.29 -5.98 13.46
CA ILE A 204 9.66 -6.30 12.18
C ILE A 204 8.23 -6.76 12.44
N LEU A 205 7.29 -6.23 11.68
CA LEU A 205 5.86 -6.42 11.93
C LEU A 205 5.34 -7.75 11.35
N PRO A 206 4.52 -8.49 12.11
CA PRO A 206 3.75 -9.58 11.53
C PRO A 206 2.74 -9.05 10.51
N PRO A 207 2.59 -9.69 9.33
CA PRO A 207 1.68 -9.23 8.28
C PRO A 207 0.21 -9.17 8.74
N GLU A 208 -0.22 -10.12 9.56
CA GLU A 208 -1.56 -10.15 10.15
C GLU A 208 -1.87 -8.93 11.03
N GLU A 209 -0.89 -8.46 11.79
CA GLU A 209 -1.03 -7.26 12.62
C GLU A 209 -1.22 -6.01 11.75
N VAL A 210 -0.44 -5.91 10.67
CA VAL A 210 -0.52 -4.78 9.73
C VAL A 210 -1.88 -4.76 9.04
N ALA A 211 -2.32 -5.89 8.49
CA ALA A 211 -3.64 -6.01 7.85
C ALA A 211 -4.78 -5.63 8.82
N ARG A 212 -4.75 -6.16 10.04
CA ARG A 212 -5.75 -5.84 11.07
C ARG A 212 -5.79 -4.34 11.39
N LYS A 213 -4.61 -3.71 11.57
CA LYS A 213 -4.52 -2.27 11.87
C LYS A 213 -4.93 -1.40 10.70
N ALA A 214 -4.62 -1.79 9.45
CA ALA A 214 -5.04 -1.09 8.25
C ALA A 214 -6.57 -1.11 8.10
N LEU A 215 -7.19 -2.28 8.20
CA LEU A 215 -8.66 -2.40 8.13
C LEU A 215 -9.35 -1.66 9.29
N ARG A 216 -8.76 -1.68 10.49
CA ARG A 216 -9.29 -0.89 11.61
C ARG A 216 -9.20 0.62 11.37
N ALA A 217 -8.15 1.09 10.68
CA ALA A 217 -8.03 2.50 10.31
C ALA A 217 -9.12 2.91 9.31
N ILE A 218 -9.46 2.05 8.33
CA ILE A 218 -10.60 2.25 7.42
C ILE A 218 -11.91 2.33 8.22
N GLU A 219 -12.13 1.41 9.16
CA GLU A 219 -13.38 1.37 9.95
C GLU A 219 -13.55 2.60 10.85
N LEU A 220 -12.44 3.21 11.30
CA LEU A 220 -12.42 4.40 12.15
C LEU A 220 -12.29 5.71 11.35
N ASP A 221 -12.27 5.65 10.02
CA ASP A 221 -12.07 6.80 9.12
C ASP A 221 -10.82 7.64 9.47
N LEU A 222 -9.73 6.98 9.86
CA LEU A 222 -8.47 7.67 10.20
C LEU A 222 -7.80 8.18 8.93
N GLY A 223 -7.49 9.46 8.87
CA GLY A 223 -6.79 10.06 7.73
C GLY A 223 -5.36 9.51 7.55
N TYR A 224 -4.67 9.21 8.67
CA TYR A 224 -3.31 8.68 8.68
C TYR A 224 -3.12 7.65 9.79
N ARG A 225 -2.39 6.57 9.50
CA ARG A 225 -2.00 5.58 10.49
C ARG A 225 -0.60 5.06 10.23
N GLY A 226 0.38 5.50 11.01
CA GLY A 226 1.65 4.81 11.16
C GLY A 226 1.46 3.47 11.87
N ILE A 227 2.17 2.43 11.43
CA ILE A 227 2.12 1.13 12.11
C ILE A 227 3.52 0.80 12.60
N ASN A 228 3.70 0.80 13.87
CA ASN A 228 4.87 0.68 14.74
C ASN A 228 5.24 2.02 15.39
N PHE A 229 5.94 1.94 16.53
CA PHE A 229 6.36 3.11 17.33
C PHE A 229 7.14 4.15 16.50
N PRO A 230 8.18 3.80 15.73
CA PRO A 230 8.91 4.81 14.96
C PRO A 230 8.03 5.61 13.99
N SER A 231 7.10 4.94 13.30
CA SER A 231 6.26 5.59 12.28
C SER A 231 5.33 6.68 12.82
N HIS A 232 5.06 6.70 14.12
CA HIS A 232 4.26 7.75 14.75
C HIS A 232 5.06 9.00 15.08
N PHE A 233 6.35 8.83 15.38
CA PHE A 233 7.18 9.89 15.92
C PHE A 233 8.21 10.45 14.92
N ILE A 234 8.41 9.79 13.78
CA ILE A 234 9.42 10.21 12.79
C ILE A 234 9.28 11.70 12.43
N ARG A 235 8.08 12.13 12.03
CA ARG A 235 7.84 13.53 11.63
C ARG A 235 8.05 14.50 12.79
N LEU A 236 7.63 14.13 14.00
CA LEU A 236 7.84 14.95 15.19
C LEU A 236 9.35 15.09 15.47
N MET A 237 10.07 13.98 15.43
CA MET A 237 11.52 13.98 15.68
C MET A 237 12.28 14.76 14.60
N GLN A 238 11.89 14.62 13.33
CA GLN A 238 12.46 15.43 12.24
C GLN A 238 12.18 16.93 12.39
N GLY A 239 11.06 17.31 13.01
CA GLY A 239 10.71 18.71 13.27
C GLY A 239 11.40 19.31 14.50
N ILE A 240 11.84 18.48 15.46
CA ILE A 240 12.46 18.93 16.70
C ILE A 240 13.99 18.93 16.61
N PHE A 241 14.58 17.86 16.04
CA PHE A 241 16.02 17.72 15.97
C PHE A 241 16.59 18.38 14.71
N PRO A 242 17.76 19.04 14.80
CA PRO A 242 18.56 19.37 13.62
C PRO A 242 18.80 18.11 12.78
N HIS A 243 18.81 18.26 11.45
CA HIS A 243 18.92 17.13 10.52
C HIS A 243 20.11 16.20 10.81
N SER A 244 21.28 16.77 11.15
CA SER A 244 22.47 16.02 11.52
C SER A 244 22.28 15.16 12.77
N TRP A 245 21.60 15.67 13.79
CA TRP A 245 21.31 14.94 15.03
C TRP A 245 20.30 13.82 14.80
N PHE A 246 19.27 14.08 14.00
CA PHE A 246 18.31 13.05 13.61
C PHE A 246 19.00 11.91 12.88
N ASN A 247 19.87 12.22 11.91
CA ASN A 247 20.64 11.23 11.14
C ASN A 247 21.56 10.41 12.05
N PHE A 248 22.29 11.05 12.96
CA PHE A 248 23.16 10.34 13.90
C PHE A 248 22.36 9.40 14.83
N LEU A 249 21.28 9.91 15.45
CA LEU A 249 20.51 9.12 16.41
C LEU A 249 19.76 7.95 15.75
N PHE A 250 19.06 8.21 14.66
CA PHE A 250 18.22 7.21 14.01
C PHE A 250 18.96 6.47 12.88
N GLY A 251 19.79 7.16 12.14
CA GLY A 251 20.58 6.59 11.04
C GLY A 251 21.68 5.67 11.55
N ASP A 252 22.61 6.23 12.29
CA ASP A 252 23.84 5.53 12.71
C ASP A 252 23.61 4.72 13.99
N LEU A 253 23.14 5.35 15.09
CA LEU A 253 23.03 4.69 16.39
C LEU A 253 21.93 3.61 16.42
N CYS A 254 20.77 3.85 15.81
CA CYS A 254 19.71 2.84 15.66
C CYS A 254 19.88 1.95 14.43
N GLY A 255 20.95 2.11 13.65
CA GLY A 255 21.30 1.23 12.53
C GLY A 255 20.34 1.29 11.35
N LEU A 256 19.58 2.39 11.17
CA LEU A 256 18.69 2.51 10.03
C LEU A 256 19.43 2.60 8.69
N TYR A 257 20.66 3.16 8.68
CA TYR A 257 21.45 3.29 7.45
C TYR A 257 22.10 1.98 7.00
N THR A 258 22.20 0.99 7.89
CA THR A 258 22.75 -0.35 7.57
C THR A 258 21.67 -1.43 7.49
N VAL A 259 20.41 -1.09 7.71
CA VAL A 259 19.30 -2.05 7.75
C VAL A 259 19.19 -2.89 6.48
N MET A 260 19.56 -2.32 5.32
CA MET A 260 19.47 -2.96 4.01
C MET A 260 20.77 -3.68 3.58
N ASP A 261 21.82 -3.71 4.39
CA ASP A 261 23.12 -4.29 3.99
C ASP A 261 23.07 -5.82 3.74
N HIS A 262 22.17 -6.50 4.43
CA HIS A 262 21.97 -7.94 4.29
C HIS A 262 20.68 -8.30 3.55
N PHE A 263 20.06 -7.34 2.87
CA PHE A 263 18.82 -7.56 2.14
C PHE A 263 19.01 -8.60 1.03
N THR A 264 18.13 -9.59 1.01
CA THR A 264 18.09 -10.63 -0.02
C THR A 264 16.81 -10.54 -0.86
N GLY A 265 15.77 -9.88 -0.31
CA GLY A 265 14.46 -9.81 -0.94
C GLY A 265 13.73 -11.14 -1.01
N ARG A 266 12.56 -11.14 -1.63
CA ARG A 266 11.79 -12.37 -1.83
C ARG A 266 12.59 -13.32 -2.75
N LYS A 267 12.82 -14.55 -2.29
CA LYS A 267 13.36 -15.61 -3.16
C LYS A 267 12.39 -15.78 -4.32
N LYS A 268 12.91 -15.75 -5.54
CA LYS A 268 12.15 -16.17 -6.73
C LYS A 268 12.13 -17.69 -6.68
N ASP A 269 10.97 -18.27 -6.41
CA ASP A 269 10.73 -19.71 -6.66
C ASP A 269 10.63 -19.93 -8.15
#